data_d81f4232b7ff729228015caf83a87b65
#
_entry.id   d81f4232b7ff729228015caf83a87b65
#
_cell.length_a   1.000
_cell.length_b   1.000
_cell.length_c   1.000
_cell.angle_alpha   90.00
_cell.angle_beta   90.00
_cell.angle_gamma   90.00
#
_symmetry.space_group_name_H-M   'P 1'
#
loop_
_entity.id
_entity.type
_entity.pdbx_description
1 polymer ?
#
loop_
_entity_poly.entity_id
_entity_poly.type
_entity_poly.pdbx_seq_one_letter_code
_entity_poly.pdbx_strand_id
1 'polypeptide(L)'
;MGIAANHGVFFTIVTKSDLALKVLETRWADYERFRVSFTCESLNRNKLRAISNAPDVSRRLKAIEKLVSAGVKVSVRVDPIISGLTDDYGELDELFQTLSSMGICHITTSTGSFNSRAFRKLLARIEEGGYAESAALVRSRYVFNGKKYTLNPKDRLRLYTDLASLCGHYDMGLSLCQEPLDLIPGDATRCRTLGELAMRDRSGRFIPVCGSDCLNACPNAEYPPCKNEKLREEYPFKWRTLK
;
A
#
# COMPACT_ATOMS: atom_id res chain seq x y z
N MET A 1 14.27 -5.23 -18.01
CA MET A 1 12.90 -5.76 -18.13
C MET A 1 12.82 -7.04 -18.98
N GLY A 2 13.40 -7.14 -20.17
CA GLY A 2 13.33 -8.35 -21.02
C GLY A 2 13.73 -9.65 -20.30
N ILE A 3 14.76 -9.62 -19.49
CA ILE A 3 15.23 -10.77 -18.70
C ILE A 3 14.14 -11.24 -17.71
N ALA A 4 13.47 -10.32 -17.04
CA ALA A 4 12.42 -10.65 -16.07
C ALA A 4 11.24 -11.40 -16.71
N ALA A 5 10.83 -10.99 -17.91
CA ALA A 5 9.74 -11.66 -18.64
C ALA A 5 10.14 -13.09 -19.06
N ASN A 6 11.36 -13.27 -19.57
CA ASN A 6 11.86 -14.57 -20.00
C ASN A 6 11.97 -15.58 -18.85
N HIS A 7 12.15 -15.10 -17.62
CA HIS A 7 12.23 -15.95 -16.41
C HIS A 7 10.91 -16.00 -15.62
N GLY A 8 9.83 -15.43 -16.14
CA GLY A 8 8.54 -15.42 -15.48
C GLY A 8 8.51 -14.66 -14.16
N VAL A 9 9.36 -13.64 -14.03
CA VAL A 9 9.49 -12.84 -12.81
C VAL A 9 8.33 -11.84 -12.72
N PHE A 10 7.76 -11.70 -11.53
CA PHE A 10 6.78 -10.65 -11.26
C PHE A 10 7.47 -9.30 -11.17
N PHE A 11 6.82 -8.31 -11.74
CA PHE A 11 7.35 -6.96 -11.79
C PHE A 11 6.28 -5.95 -11.36
N THR A 12 6.61 -5.11 -10.39
CA THR A 12 5.71 -4.06 -9.90
C THR A 12 6.40 -2.71 -9.99
N ILE A 13 5.74 -1.73 -10.58
CA ILE A 13 6.13 -0.32 -10.48
C ILE A 13 5.35 0.30 -9.32
N VAL A 14 6.05 0.80 -8.31
CA VAL A 14 5.46 1.60 -7.23
C VAL A 14 5.71 3.07 -7.54
N THR A 15 4.66 3.88 -7.61
CA THR A 15 4.79 5.27 -8.08
C THR A 15 3.73 6.20 -7.51
N LYS A 16 4.05 7.50 -7.48
CA LYS A 16 3.12 8.63 -7.31
C LYS A 16 2.94 9.42 -8.61
N SER A 17 3.55 8.98 -9.71
CA SER A 17 3.62 9.73 -10.97
C SER A 17 2.72 9.14 -12.04
N ASP A 18 1.99 10.00 -12.73
CA ASP A 18 1.25 9.69 -13.96
C ASP A 18 2.14 9.30 -15.15
N LEU A 19 3.47 9.45 -15.03
CA LEU A 19 4.42 8.90 -16.00
C LEU A 19 4.34 7.36 -16.12
N ALA A 20 3.70 6.68 -15.16
CA ALA A 20 3.39 5.26 -15.29
C ALA A 20 2.54 4.93 -16.52
N LEU A 21 1.81 5.90 -17.06
CA LEU A 21 1.07 5.75 -18.33
C LEU A 21 1.96 5.35 -19.52
N LYS A 22 3.26 5.69 -19.47
CA LYS A 22 4.20 5.26 -20.52
C LYS A 22 4.31 3.74 -20.67
N VAL A 23 3.86 2.98 -19.68
CA VAL A 23 3.82 1.52 -19.78
C VAL A 23 2.88 1.07 -20.91
N LEU A 24 1.82 1.84 -21.18
CA LEU A 24 0.87 1.54 -22.27
C LEU A 24 1.50 1.63 -23.66
N GLU A 25 2.64 2.32 -23.79
CA GLU A 25 3.41 2.43 -25.05
C GLU A 25 4.39 1.24 -25.20
N THR A 26 4.33 0.28 -24.31
CA THR A 26 5.26 -0.84 -24.25
C THR A 26 4.54 -2.18 -24.16
N ARG A 27 5.21 -3.25 -24.58
CA ARG A 27 4.71 -4.62 -24.41
C ARG A 27 4.48 -5.05 -22.95
N TRP A 28 4.84 -4.22 -21.98
CA TRP A 28 4.68 -4.52 -20.56
C TRP A 28 3.23 -4.38 -20.08
N ALA A 29 2.43 -3.60 -20.79
CA ALA A 29 0.99 -3.50 -20.51
C ALA A 29 0.32 -4.88 -20.58
N ASP A 30 0.75 -5.71 -21.52
CA ASP A 30 0.17 -7.06 -21.77
C ASP A 30 0.87 -8.16 -20.96
N TYR A 31 1.92 -7.81 -20.19
CA TYR A 31 2.65 -8.83 -19.43
C TYR A 31 1.86 -9.24 -18.19
N GLU A 32 1.38 -10.47 -18.18
CA GLU A 32 0.49 -11.04 -17.16
C GLU A 32 0.99 -10.89 -15.71
N ARG A 33 2.32 -10.84 -15.53
CA ARG A 33 2.98 -10.71 -14.23
C ARG A 33 3.50 -9.29 -13.95
N PHE A 34 3.01 -8.32 -14.69
CA PHE A 34 3.28 -6.91 -14.47
C PHE A 34 2.12 -6.24 -13.74
N ARG A 35 2.42 -5.24 -12.94
CA ARG A 35 1.44 -4.39 -12.29
C ARG A 35 1.99 -3.01 -11.98
N VAL A 36 1.07 -2.09 -11.73
CA VAL A 36 1.39 -0.76 -11.23
C VAL A 36 0.74 -0.59 -9.85
N SER A 37 1.51 -0.15 -8.88
CA SER A 37 1.02 0.19 -7.54
C SER A 37 1.10 1.70 -7.35
N PHE A 38 -0.04 2.36 -7.43
CA PHE A 38 -0.12 3.81 -7.24
C PHE A 38 -0.24 4.19 -5.77
N THR A 39 0.50 5.21 -5.36
CA THR A 39 0.27 5.80 -4.04
C THR A 39 -0.73 6.95 -4.15
N CYS A 40 -1.81 6.87 -3.38
CA CYS A 40 -2.88 7.84 -3.29
C CYS A 40 -3.36 7.92 -1.83
N GLU A 41 -2.74 8.81 -1.05
CA GLU A 41 -2.90 8.85 0.41
C GLU A 41 -4.17 9.59 0.86
N SER A 42 -4.74 10.45 0.00
CA SER A 42 -5.95 11.24 0.26
C SER A 42 -6.45 11.85 -1.04
N LEU A 43 -7.73 12.21 -1.10
CA LEU A 43 -8.30 13.06 -2.15
C LEU A 43 -8.06 14.55 -1.88
N ASN A 44 -7.76 14.92 -0.64
CA ASN A 44 -7.55 16.30 -0.23
C ASN A 44 -6.19 16.83 -0.70
N ARG A 45 -6.22 17.63 -1.78
CA ARG A 45 -5.02 18.21 -2.41
C ARG A 45 -4.17 19.02 -1.44
N ASN A 46 -4.80 19.76 -0.55
CA ASN A 46 -4.08 20.65 0.36
C ASN A 46 -3.33 19.83 1.42
N LYS A 47 -3.96 18.81 2.00
CA LYS A 47 -3.31 17.87 2.91
C LYS A 47 -2.15 17.15 2.23
N LEU A 48 -2.34 16.70 0.97
CA LEU A 48 -1.26 16.05 0.21
C LEU A 48 -0.07 16.98 -0.04
N ARG A 49 -0.29 18.24 -0.36
CA ARG A 49 0.79 19.23 -0.54
C ARG A 49 1.60 19.46 0.74
N ALA A 50 0.96 19.41 1.90
CA ALA A 50 1.64 19.51 3.18
C ALA A 50 2.60 18.35 3.45
N ILE A 51 2.38 17.16 2.89
CA ILE A 51 3.20 15.97 3.17
C ILE A 51 4.03 15.48 1.97
N SER A 52 3.72 15.90 0.75
CA SER A 52 4.35 15.37 -0.47
C SER A 52 4.47 16.43 -1.57
N ASN A 53 5.55 16.36 -2.34
CA ASN A 53 5.74 17.13 -3.57
C ASN A 53 5.35 16.32 -4.83
N ALA A 54 4.62 15.22 -4.66
CA ALA A 54 4.20 14.38 -5.77
C ALA A 54 3.16 15.09 -6.67
N PRO A 55 2.96 14.63 -7.90
CA PRO A 55 1.90 15.12 -8.77
C PRO A 55 0.54 15.13 -8.08
N ASP A 56 -0.32 16.01 -8.53
CA ASP A 56 -1.68 16.17 -8.00
C ASP A 56 -2.46 14.86 -8.01
N VAL A 57 -3.32 14.68 -7.01
CA VAL A 57 -4.11 13.46 -6.87
C VAL A 57 -5.02 13.22 -8.09
N SER A 58 -5.59 14.29 -8.68
CA SER A 58 -6.44 14.16 -9.87
C SER A 58 -5.69 13.58 -11.07
N ARG A 59 -4.40 13.90 -11.23
CA ARG A 59 -3.55 13.29 -12.26
C ARG A 59 -3.30 11.81 -12.01
N ARG A 60 -3.10 11.45 -10.73
CA ARG A 60 -2.91 10.05 -10.32
C ARG A 60 -4.18 9.23 -10.56
N LEU A 61 -5.35 9.75 -10.17
CA LEU A 61 -6.64 9.07 -10.40
C LEU A 61 -6.90 8.86 -11.90
N LYS A 62 -6.69 9.88 -12.74
CA LYS A 62 -6.79 9.74 -14.19
C LYS A 62 -5.82 8.70 -14.77
N ALA A 63 -4.62 8.59 -14.20
CA ALA A 63 -3.66 7.58 -14.62
C ALA A 63 -4.09 6.16 -14.19
N ILE A 64 -4.62 6.01 -12.99
CA ILE A 64 -5.20 4.75 -12.49
C ILE A 64 -6.32 4.30 -13.44
N GLU A 65 -7.31 5.17 -13.69
CA GLU A 65 -8.45 4.89 -14.57
C GLU A 65 -8.01 4.42 -15.97
N LYS A 66 -7.07 5.13 -16.58
CA LYS A 66 -6.55 4.78 -17.91
C LYS A 66 -5.83 3.42 -17.91
N LEU A 67 -5.04 3.13 -16.89
CA LEU A 67 -4.33 1.86 -16.79
C LEU A 67 -5.30 0.69 -16.56
N VAL A 68 -6.30 0.87 -15.68
CA VAL A 68 -7.33 -0.15 -15.44
C VAL A 68 -8.15 -0.39 -16.70
N SER A 69 -8.60 0.68 -17.38
CA SER A 69 -9.35 0.58 -18.66
C SER A 69 -8.56 -0.11 -19.76
N ALA A 70 -7.23 -0.02 -19.73
CA ALA A 70 -6.34 -0.72 -20.66
C ALA A 70 -5.99 -2.15 -20.21
N GLY A 71 -6.61 -2.68 -19.15
CA GLY A 71 -6.37 -4.04 -18.67
C GLY A 71 -5.10 -4.22 -17.84
N VAL A 72 -4.35 -3.15 -17.56
CA VAL A 72 -3.18 -3.24 -16.68
C VAL A 72 -3.61 -3.47 -15.24
N LYS A 73 -2.99 -4.43 -14.57
CA LYS A 73 -3.26 -4.69 -13.14
C LYS A 73 -2.77 -3.52 -12.29
N VAL A 74 -3.69 -2.87 -11.59
CA VAL A 74 -3.40 -1.73 -10.73
C VAL A 74 -3.82 -2.04 -9.30
N SER A 75 -2.98 -1.66 -8.35
CA SER A 75 -3.31 -1.59 -6.92
C SER A 75 -3.04 -0.19 -6.40
N VAL A 76 -3.65 0.15 -5.27
CA VAL A 76 -3.44 1.45 -4.66
C VAL A 76 -2.81 1.31 -3.27
N ARG A 77 -1.83 2.18 -3.01
CA ARG A 77 -1.22 2.37 -1.71
C ARG A 77 -1.78 3.63 -1.07
N VAL A 78 -2.55 3.47 -0.02
CA VAL A 78 -2.92 4.55 0.89
C VAL A 78 -1.85 4.59 1.98
N ASP A 79 -0.64 5.04 1.62
CA ASP A 79 0.57 4.78 2.39
C ASP A 79 1.60 5.91 2.26
N PRO A 80 1.96 6.53 3.40
CA PRO A 80 1.40 6.29 4.72
C PRO A 80 0.10 7.07 4.99
N ILE A 81 -0.77 6.53 5.84
CA ILE A 81 -1.80 7.32 6.51
C ILE A 81 -1.14 8.02 7.70
N ILE A 82 -1.26 9.34 7.75
CA ILE A 82 -0.75 10.16 8.86
C ILE A 82 -1.89 10.43 9.83
N SER A 83 -1.88 9.71 10.96
CA SER A 83 -2.92 9.86 11.97
C SER A 83 -2.91 11.26 12.59
N GLY A 84 -4.06 11.93 12.53
CA GLY A 84 -4.24 13.34 12.86
C GLY A 84 -4.26 14.27 11.65
N LEU A 85 -3.98 13.75 10.43
CA LEU A 85 -4.03 14.54 9.19
C LEU A 85 -4.85 13.87 8.08
N THR A 86 -4.58 12.61 7.78
CA THR A 86 -5.20 11.88 6.65
C THR A 86 -5.95 10.63 7.07
N ASP A 87 -6.31 10.53 8.36
CA ASP A 87 -7.05 9.42 8.96
C ASP A 87 -8.52 9.75 9.27
N ASP A 88 -9.06 10.83 8.70
CA ASP A 88 -10.49 11.13 8.79
C ASP A 88 -11.31 10.03 8.10
N TYR A 89 -12.26 9.45 8.81
CA TYR A 89 -13.03 8.31 8.31
C TYR A 89 -13.86 8.65 7.07
N GLY A 90 -14.48 9.84 7.04
CA GLY A 90 -15.28 10.28 5.88
C GLY A 90 -14.43 10.52 4.65
N GLU A 91 -13.23 11.12 4.79
CA GLU A 91 -12.27 11.29 3.68
C GLU A 91 -11.72 9.94 3.18
N LEU A 92 -11.50 8.99 4.07
CA LEU A 92 -11.07 7.63 3.71
C LEU A 92 -12.19 6.88 3.00
N ASP A 93 -13.43 6.99 3.46
CA ASP A 93 -14.61 6.39 2.83
C ASP A 93 -14.79 6.90 1.41
N GLU A 94 -14.74 8.22 1.19
CA GLU A 94 -14.81 8.84 -0.14
C GLU A 94 -13.67 8.36 -1.06
N LEU A 95 -12.45 8.24 -0.52
CA LEU A 95 -11.30 7.71 -1.27
C LEU A 95 -11.54 6.26 -1.68
N PHE A 96 -12.00 5.40 -0.76
CA PHE A 96 -12.23 3.99 -1.03
C PHE A 96 -13.38 3.80 -2.02
N GLN A 97 -14.46 4.56 -1.88
CA GLN A 97 -15.57 4.59 -2.84
C GLN A 97 -15.06 4.95 -4.24
N THR A 98 -14.26 6.01 -4.35
CA THR A 98 -13.67 6.46 -5.61
C THR A 98 -12.80 5.37 -6.23
N LEU A 99 -11.93 4.73 -5.44
CA LEU A 99 -11.04 3.68 -5.94
C LEU A 99 -11.80 2.41 -6.35
N SER A 100 -12.81 2.01 -5.58
CA SER A 100 -13.67 0.87 -5.92
C SER A 100 -14.41 1.10 -7.23
N SER A 101 -14.97 2.30 -7.45
CA SER A 101 -15.65 2.66 -8.70
C SER A 101 -14.74 2.62 -9.92
N MET A 102 -13.43 2.75 -9.74
CA MET A 102 -12.40 2.61 -10.79
C MET A 102 -11.97 1.14 -11.01
N GLY A 103 -12.55 0.17 -10.30
CA GLY A 103 -12.18 -1.24 -10.38
C GLY A 103 -10.94 -1.61 -9.56
N ILE A 104 -10.53 -0.80 -8.60
CA ILE A 104 -9.46 -1.16 -7.67
C ILE A 104 -10.03 -2.13 -6.63
N CYS A 105 -9.46 -3.31 -6.55
CA CYS A 105 -9.87 -4.38 -5.64
C CYS A 105 -8.87 -4.63 -4.50
N HIS A 106 -7.80 -3.84 -4.38
CA HIS A 106 -6.79 -4.07 -3.34
C HIS A 106 -6.11 -2.78 -2.90
N ILE A 107 -6.05 -2.60 -1.57
CA ILE A 107 -5.39 -1.48 -0.90
C ILE A 107 -4.19 -2.00 -0.10
N THR A 108 -3.09 -1.29 -0.21
CA THR A 108 -1.93 -1.47 0.69
C THR A 108 -1.76 -0.22 1.54
N THR A 109 -1.56 -0.37 2.84
CA THR A 109 -1.43 0.78 3.76
C THR A 109 -0.37 0.58 4.83
N SER A 110 0.07 1.68 5.43
CA SER A 110 0.82 1.74 6.68
C SER A 110 0.55 3.05 7.40
N THR A 111 0.91 3.12 8.68
CA THR A 111 0.82 4.37 9.47
C THR A 111 2.08 5.22 9.38
N GLY A 112 3.04 4.79 8.61
CA GLY A 112 4.33 5.45 8.52
C GLY A 112 5.23 5.25 9.74
N SER A 113 6.52 5.29 9.49
CA SER A 113 7.55 5.13 10.50
C SER A 113 8.69 6.09 10.18
N PHE A 114 9.03 7.00 11.11
CA PHE A 114 9.88 8.15 10.84
C PHE A 114 11.06 8.20 11.79
N ASN A 115 12.29 8.35 11.29
CA ASN A 115 13.39 8.77 12.15
C ASN A 115 13.15 10.21 12.66
N SER A 116 13.88 10.62 13.70
CA SER A 116 13.67 11.92 14.36
C SER A 116 13.79 13.12 13.41
N ARG A 117 14.66 13.06 12.39
CA ARG A 117 14.81 14.13 11.40
C ARG A 117 13.60 14.19 10.48
N ALA A 118 13.16 13.03 9.96
CA ALA A 118 12.00 12.94 9.09
C ALA A 118 10.71 13.35 9.81
N PHE A 119 10.56 12.97 11.08
CA PHE A 119 9.40 13.31 11.88
C PHE A 119 9.30 14.83 12.14
N ARG A 120 10.41 15.48 12.52
CA ARG A 120 10.45 16.94 12.67
C ARG A 120 10.12 17.65 11.37
N LYS A 121 10.67 17.17 10.23
CA LYS A 121 10.38 17.76 8.93
C LYS A 121 8.92 17.57 8.52
N LEU A 122 8.31 16.43 8.84
CA LEU A 122 6.89 16.18 8.62
C LEU A 122 6.03 17.19 9.38
N LEU A 123 6.27 17.34 10.68
CA LEU A 123 5.52 18.30 11.52
C LEU A 123 5.65 19.73 11.00
N ALA A 124 6.86 20.19 10.69
CA ALA A 124 7.09 21.52 10.15
C ALA A 124 6.29 21.76 8.85
N ARG A 125 6.30 20.80 7.94
CA ARG A 125 5.55 20.92 6.69
C ARG A 125 4.03 20.92 6.89
N ILE A 126 3.52 20.17 7.86
CA ILE A 126 2.10 20.19 8.21
C ILE A 126 1.71 21.56 8.78
N GLU A 127 2.54 22.13 9.66
CA GLU A 127 2.36 23.48 10.23
C GLU A 127 2.44 24.56 9.13
N GLU A 128 3.46 24.53 8.27
CA GLU A 128 3.62 25.43 7.11
C GLU A 128 2.46 25.34 6.11
N GLY A 129 1.84 24.17 6.00
CA GLY A 129 0.63 23.94 5.20
C GLY A 129 -0.66 24.49 5.79
N GLY A 130 -0.62 25.09 6.98
CA GLY A 130 -1.77 25.67 7.67
C GLY A 130 -2.54 24.68 8.55
N TYR A 131 -1.97 23.50 8.86
CA TYR A 131 -2.59 22.43 9.65
C TYR A 131 -1.96 22.31 11.05
N ALA A 132 -1.85 23.42 11.79
CA ALA A 132 -1.20 23.42 13.11
C ALA A 132 -1.84 22.47 14.12
N GLU A 133 -3.18 22.38 14.14
CA GLU A 133 -3.91 21.43 14.99
C GLU A 133 -3.59 19.96 14.62
N SER A 134 -3.55 19.65 13.33
CA SER A 134 -3.13 18.32 12.85
C SER A 134 -1.70 18.02 13.25
N ALA A 135 -0.77 18.97 13.16
CA ALA A 135 0.60 18.77 13.61
C ALA A 135 0.68 18.46 15.11
N ALA A 136 -0.13 19.12 15.94
CA ALA A 136 -0.24 18.84 17.37
C ALA A 136 -0.78 17.41 17.63
N LEU A 137 -1.82 16.99 16.90
CA LEU A 137 -2.36 15.62 16.97
C LEU A 137 -1.31 14.58 16.53
N VAL A 138 -0.64 14.79 15.41
CA VAL A 138 0.45 13.91 14.95
C VAL A 138 1.52 13.79 16.03
N ARG A 139 1.95 14.93 16.61
CA ARG A 139 2.96 14.93 17.67
C ARG A 139 2.53 14.13 18.91
N SER A 140 1.25 14.18 19.29
CA SER A 140 0.73 13.48 20.46
C SER A 140 0.53 11.98 20.23
N ARG A 141 0.22 11.56 19.00
CA ARG A 141 -0.12 10.18 18.66
C ARG A 141 1.09 9.32 18.27
N TYR A 142 2.15 9.93 17.75
CA TYR A 142 3.37 9.19 17.37
C TYR A 142 4.36 9.14 18.52
N VAL A 143 4.77 7.94 18.89
CA VAL A 143 5.68 7.66 19.99
C VAL A 143 7.04 7.19 19.50
N PHE A 144 8.11 7.61 20.17
CA PHE A 144 9.46 7.18 19.85
C PHE A 144 9.76 5.83 20.51
N ASN A 145 10.08 4.82 19.70
CA ASN A 145 10.36 3.46 20.18
C ASN A 145 11.87 3.17 20.36
N GLY A 146 12.70 4.20 20.53
CA GLY A 146 14.17 4.07 20.62
C GLY A 146 14.90 4.19 19.29
N LYS A 147 14.19 4.02 18.15
CA LYS A 147 14.75 4.12 16.79
C LYS A 147 13.95 5.06 15.90
N LYS A 148 12.64 4.99 15.97
CA LYS A 148 11.72 5.70 15.07
C LYS A 148 10.48 6.16 15.81
N TYR A 149 9.83 7.19 15.27
CA TYR A 149 8.47 7.57 15.63
C TYR A 149 7.49 6.69 14.87
N THR A 150 6.58 6.05 15.57
CA THR A 150 5.51 5.20 15.05
C THR A 150 4.20 5.57 15.71
N LEU A 151 3.09 5.39 15.03
CA LEU A 151 1.78 5.59 15.64
C LEU A 151 1.65 4.69 16.88
N ASN A 152 1.08 5.22 17.98
CA ASN A 152 0.89 4.43 19.20
C ASN A 152 0.00 3.20 18.93
N PRO A 153 0.14 2.10 19.68
CA PRO A 153 -0.55 0.85 19.39
C PRO A 153 -2.08 0.95 19.39
N LYS A 154 -2.64 1.76 20.28
CA LYS A 154 -4.11 1.92 20.41
C LYS A 154 -4.72 2.58 19.16
N ASP A 155 -4.16 3.72 18.74
CA ASP A 155 -4.65 4.43 17.56
C ASP A 155 -4.38 3.64 16.28
N ARG A 156 -3.28 2.90 16.23
CA ARG A 156 -2.93 2.02 15.12
C ARG A 156 -3.95 0.90 14.95
N LEU A 157 -4.30 0.21 16.03
CA LEU A 157 -5.30 -0.86 16.01
C LEU A 157 -6.67 -0.33 15.57
N ARG A 158 -7.11 0.82 16.13
CA ARG A 158 -8.36 1.46 15.73
C ARG A 158 -8.38 1.76 14.22
N LEU A 159 -7.35 2.44 13.72
CA LEU A 159 -7.24 2.80 12.31
C LEU A 159 -7.32 1.57 11.40
N TYR A 160 -6.60 0.50 11.73
CA TYR A 160 -6.64 -0.71 10.90
C TYR A 160 -7.97 -1.44 10.97
N THR A 161 -8.70 -1.36 12.09
CA THR A 161 -10.06 -1.87 12.20
C THR A 161 -10.99 -1.10 11.29
N ASP A 162 -10.91 0.24 11.30
CA ASP A 162 -11.70 1.11 10.43
C ASP A 162 -11.41 0.83 8.95
N LEU A 163 -10.14 0.70 8.58
CA LEU A 163 -9.73 0.38 7.21
C LEU A 163 -10.17 -1.01 6.76
N ALA A 164 -10.14 -2.00 7.65
CA ALA A 164 -10.63 -3.34 7.34
C ALA A 164 -12.14 -3.32 7.09
N SER A 165 -12.89 -2.54 7.87
CA SER A 165 -14.33 -2.33 7.67
C SER A 165 -14.61 -1.67 6.32
N LEU A 166 -13.91 -0.59 5.98
CA LEU A 166 -14.03 0.08 4.68
C LEU A 166 -13.70 -0.84 3.51
N CYS A 167 -12.60 -1.58 3.60
CA CYS A 167 -12.24 -2.54 2.56
C CYS A 167 -13.32 -3.63 2.41
N GLY A 168 -13.88 -4.12 3.51
CA GLY A 168 -14.99 -5.08 3.48
C GLY A 168 -16.24 -4.50 2.84
N HIS A 169 -16.58 -3.22 3.12
CA HIS A 169 -17.72 -2.54 2.54
C HIS A 169 -17.61 -2.40 1.02
N TYR A 170 -16.42 -2.15 0.50
CA TYR A 170 -16.16 -1.96 -0.93
C TYR A 170 -15.63 -3.22 -1.65
N ASP A 171 -15.69 -4.38 -1.03
CA ASP A 171 -15.17 -5.67 -1.56
C ASP A 171 -13.69 -5.57 -2.01
N MET A 172 -12.89 -4.86 -1.23
CA MET A 172 -11.47 -4.69 -1.46
C MET A 172 -10.62 -5.51 -0.49
N GLY A 173 -9.51 -6.05 -0.97
CA GLY A 173 -8.48 -6.65 -0.12
C GLY A 173 -7.65 -5.57 0.59
N LEU A 174 -7.21 -5.86 1.81
CA LEU A 174 -6.32 -5.00 2.59
C LEU A 174 -4.99 -5.69 2.91
N SER A 175 -3.88 -5.00 2.65
CA SER A 175 -2.54 -5.41 3.09
C SER A 175 -1.90 -4.32 3.93
N LEU A 176 -1.23 -4.70 5.01
CA LEU A 176 -0.43 -3.80 5.84
C LEU A 176 1.05 -3.88 5.44
N CYS A 177 1.64 -2.73 5.14
CA CYS A 177 3.04 -2.63 4.74
C CYS A 177 3.93 -2.39 5.96
N GLN A 178 4.86 -3.31 6.22
CA GLN A 178 5.82 -3.22 7.34
C GLN A 178 5.17 -3.10 8.74
N GLU A 179 3.95 -3.61 8.89
CA GLU A 179 3.24 -3.59 10.15
C GLU A 179 3.17 -5.01 10.75
N PRO A 180 3.17 -5.14 12.07
CA PRO A 180 3.00 -6.44 12.72
C PRO A 180 1.67 -7.10 12.32
N LEU A 181 1.71 -8.37 11.95
CA LEU A 181 0.52 -9.11 11.48
C LEU A 181 -0.53 -9.32 12.57
N ASP A 182 -0.12 -9.29 13.84
CA ASP A 182 -1.00 -9.40 15.02
C ASP A 182 -1.90 -8.18 15.22
N LEU A 183 -1.58 -7.05 14.58
CA LEU A 183 -2.42 -5.84 14.58
C LEU A 183 -3.58 -5.89 13.60
N ILE A 184 -3.69 -6.95 12.79
CA ILE A 184 -4.71 -7.04 11.76
C ILE A 184 -5.96 -7.70 12.33
N PRO A 185 -7.10 -7.00 12.48
CA PRO A 185 -8.32 -7.60 13.00
C PRO A 185 -8.92 -8.60 12.00
N GLY A 186 -9.13 -9.83 12.45
CA GLY A 186 -9.88 -10.84 11.71
C GLY A 186 -9.21 -11.38 10.43
N ASP A 187 -9.95 -12.23 9.76
CA ASP A 187 -9.49 -12.93 8.55
C ASP A 187 -9.46 -12.05 7.29
N ALA A 188 -10.22 -10.97 7.25
CA ALA A 188 -10.33 -10.10 6.09
C ALA A 188 -9.00 -9.40 5.75
N THR A 189 -8.13 -9.26 6.71
CA THR A 189 -6.86 -8.53 6.60
C THR A 189 -5.64 -9.43 6.46
N ARG A 190 -5.84 -10.73 6.52
CA ARG A 190 -4.80 -11.68 6.12
C ARG A 190 -4.71 -11.70 4.61
N CYS A 191 -3.53 -11.71 4.06
CA CYS A 191 -3.17 -11.68 2.63
C CYS A 191 -3.94 -12.61 1.67
N ARG A 192 -5.04 -13.23 2.06
CA ARG A 192 -5.84 -14.14 1.24
C ARG A 192 -6.69 -13.46 0.17
N THR A 193 -6.93 -12.17 0.31
CA THR A 193 -7.71 -11.37 -0.64
C THR A 193 -6.84 -10.60 -1.61
N LEU A 194 -5.69 -11.15 -1.95
CA LEU A 194 -4.77 -10.53 -2.88
C LEU A 194 -5.28 -10.51 -4.32
N GLY A 195 -6.54 -10.81 -4.53
CA GLY A 195 -7.22 -10.65 -5.80
C GLY A 195 -6.28 -10.68 -7.00
N GLU A 196 -6.20 -9.56 -7.68
CA GLU A 196 -5.32 -9.40 -8.82
C GLU A 196 -3.84 -9.20 -8.47
N LEU A 197 -3.51 -8.95 -7.21
CA LEU A 197 -2.11 -8.83 -6.76
C LEU A 197 -1.50 -10.18 -6.37
N ALA A 198 -2.29 -11.23 -6.30
CA ALA A 198 -1.74 -12.54 -6.11
C ALA A 198 -0.85 -12.89 -7.30
N MET A 199 0.33 -13.40 -6.99
CA MET A 199 1.15 -14.05 -7.99
C MET A 199 0.44 -15.36 -8.38
N ARG A 200 0.32 -15.63 -9.67
CA ARG A 200 -0.06 -16.95 -10.13
C ARG A 200 1.20 -17.72 -10.54
N ASP A 201 1.29 -18.97 -10.15
CA ASP A 201 2.28 -19.87 -10.68
C ASP A 201 1.93 -20.28 -12.14
N ARG A 202 2.78 -21.09 -12.75
CA ARG A 202 2.53 -21.61 -14.11
C ARG A 202 1.25 -22.44 -14.23
N SER A 203 0.73 -22.96 -13.11
CA SER A 203 -0.54 -23.71 -13.06
C SER A 203 -1.75 -22.82 -12.83
N GLY A 204 -1.58 -21.50 -12.71
CA GLY A 204 -2.63 -20.55 -12.43
C GLY A 204 -3.03 -20.42 -10.96
N ARG A 205 -2.34 -21.10 -10.03
CA ARG A 205 -2.62 -21.01 -8.59
C ARG A 205 -2.13 -19.68 -8.02
N PHE A 206 -2.91 -19.14 -7.11
CA PHE A 206 -2.55 -17.90 -6.44
C PHE A 206 -1.43 -18.09 -5.43
N ILE A 207 -0.38 -17.32 -5.56
CA ILE A 207 0.65 -17.13 -4.54
C ILE A 207 0.37 -15.78 -3.88
N PRO A 208 -0.08 -15.74 -2.64
CA PRO A 208 -0.30 -14.47 -1.96
C PRO A 208 1.00 -13.69 -1.81
N VAL A 209 1.00 -12.45 -2.26
CA VAL A 209 2.11 -11.51 -2.11
C VAL A 209 1.55 -10.25 -1.47
N CYS A 210 1.89 -9.98 -0.25
CA CYS A 210 1.54 -8.73 0.41
C CYS A 210 2.40 -7.62 -0.15
N GLY A 211 1.90 -6.84 -1.08
CA GLY A 211 2.66 -5.73 -1.66
C GLY A 211 3.98 -6.17 -2.32
N SER A 212 4.70 -5.23 -2.89
CA SER A 212 5.99 -5.48 -3.55
C SER A 212 7.10 -5.90 -2.58
N ASP A 213 7.00 -5.53 -1.32
CA ASP A 213 8.07 -5.66 -0.34
C ASP A 213 7.88 -6.80 0.65
N CYS A 214 6.70 -7.43 0.71
CA CYS A 214 6.47 -8.53 1.65
C CYS A 214 7.34 -9.76 1.37
N LEU A 215 7.73 -9.99 0.13
CA LEU A 215 8.71 -11.02 -0.22
C LEU A 215 10.11 -10.72 0.32
N ASN A 216 10.45 -9.43 0.42
CA ASN A 216 11.79 -8.97 0.80
C ASN A 216 11.88 -8.53 2.27
N ALA A 217 10.77 -8.12 2.85
CA ALA A 217 10.72 -7.49 4.18
C ALA A 217 9.74 -8.16 5.15
N CYS A 218 9.24 -9.35 4.84
CA CYS A 218 8.41 -10.07 5.79
C CYS A 218 9.23 -10.42 7.04
N PRO A 219 8.81 -10.00 8.25
CA PRO A 219 9.52 -10.33 9.48
C PRO A 219 9.55 -11.84 9.77
N ASN A 220 8.71 -12.61 9.11
CA ASN A 220 8.72 -14.07 9.12
C ASN A 220 9.33 -14.62 7.81
N ALA A 221 10.58 -14.26 7.50
CA ALA A 221 11.28 -14.66 6.28
C ALA A 221 11.36 -16.20 6.07
N GLU A 222 11.12 -17.00 7.10
CA GLU A 222 11.07 -18.47 7.03
C GLU A 222 9.72 -19.01 6.55
N TYR A 223 8.67 -18.18 6.57
CA TYR A 223 7.31 -18.53 6.16
C TYR A 223 6.76 -17.51 5.19
N PRO A 224 5.84 -17.91 4.29
CA PRO A 224 5.08 -16.94 3.50
C PRO A 224 4.39 -15.93 4.42
N PRO A 225 4.12 -14.70 3.93
CA PRO A 225 3.49 -13.63 4.73
C PRO A 225 2.21 -14.05 5.46
N CYS A 226 1.48 -14.99 4.89
CA CYS A 226 0.25 -15.57 5.45
C CYS A 226 0.48 -16.77 6.38
N LYS A 227 1.73 -17.12 6.75
CA LYS A 227 2.09 -18.33 7.48
C LYS A 227 1.54 -19.62 6.83
N ASN A 228 1.38 -19.63 5.52
CA ASN A 228 0.85 -20.75 4.80
C ASN A 228 1.98 -21.74 4.46
N GLU A 229 2.03 -22.88 5.16
CA GLU A 229 3.04 -23.90 4.98
C GLU A 229 3.08 -24.49 3.56
N LYS A 230 1.92 -24.61 2.90
CA LYS A 230 1.86 -25.10 1.51
C LYS A 230 2.63 -24.19 0.55
N LEU A 231 2.56 -22.87 0.74
CA LEU A 231 3.34 -21.94 -0.08
C LEU A 231 4.84 -22.05 0.18
N ARG A 232 5.24 -22.39 1.40
CA ARG A 232 6.64 -22.64 1.75
C ARG A 232 7.17 -23.90 1.06
N GLU A 233 6.38 -24.98 1.04
CA GLU A 233 6.74 -26.21 0.34
C GLU A 233 6.80 -26.02 -1.17
N GLU A 234 5.83 -25.30 -1.75
CA GLU A 234 5.76 -25.02 -3.18
C GLU A 234 6.85 -24.05 -3.67
N TYR A 235 7.30 -23.16 -2.80
CA TYR A 235 8.28 -22.09 -3.15
C TYR A 235 9.44 -22.01 -2.16
N PRO A 236 10.11 -23.11 -1.80
CA PRO A 236 11.13 -23.12 -0.76
C PRO A 236 12.34 -22.26 -1.11
N PHE A 237 12.62 -22.07 -2.39
CA PHE A 237 13.75 -21.30 -2.89
C PHE A 237 13.59 -19.79 -2.67
N LYS A 238 12.37 -19.26 -2.83
CA LYS A 238 12.12 -17.81 -2.72
C LYS A 238 12.20 -17.29 -1.29
N TRP A 239 11.92 -18.13 -0.32
CA TRP A 239 11.90 -17.73 1.09
C TRP A 239 13.27 -17.87 1.78
N ARG A 240 14.17 -18.69 1.22
CA ARG A 240 15.50 -18.94 1.80
C ARG A 240 16.60 -17.98 1.34
N THR A 241 16.45 -17.35 0.19
CA THR A 241 17.48 -16.50 -0.42
C THR A 241 17.44 -15.04 0.01
N LEU A 242 16.54 -14.68 0.91
CA LEU A 242 16.33 -13.29 1.36
C LEU A 242 16.92 -13.01 2.76
N LYS A 243 17.93 -13.80 3.18
CA LYS A 243 18.73 -13.51 4.38
C LYS A 243 19.87 -12.55 4.05
#